data_87ff84accbdb16908d6364e5359c1804
#
_entry.id   87ff84accbdb16908d6364e5359c1804
#
_cell.length_a   1.000
_cell.length_b   1.000
_cell.length_c   1.000
_cell.angle_alpha   90.00
_cell.angle_beta   90.00
_cell.angle_gamma   90.00
#
_symmetry.space_group_name_H-M   'P 1'
#
loop_
_entity.id
_entity.type
_entity.pdbx_description
1 polymer ?
#
loop_
_entity_poly.entity_id
_entity_poly.type
_entity_poly.pdbx_seq_one_letter_code
_entity_poly.pdbx_strand_id
1 'polypeptide(L)'
;MSTTDTASEKISISTKDLSAEDRKMLRGIFFHSFNVFAHYGGGARGGASGFMWSIWPAIERFYPDKEQRRDALVRHSTWYKITSNVGTFCMGLVASMEKENAAEPDFDTHSIDSVKASLMGPMSGIGDAIFWGVIRVIAASVGMALCSQNGSLLGPIAFLLIYNIPSWITRWVLTVLGYRVGSSFITKIYESGLMGIVTKLSSTLGLLMIGAMAASFVKFNCAISIPMPEGDPVMIQTYLDTIFIGLIPLLYTLGCFKLLKKNTNVNWIIIGTMIIGLVLGLTGIC
;
A
#
# COMPACT_ATOMS: atom_id res chain seq x y z
N MET A 1 -22.09 16.86 35.21
CA MET A 1 -20.63 16.72 35.23
C MET A 1 -20.38 15.23 35.37
N SER A 2 -20.34 14.53 34.25
CA SER A 2 -20.09 13.11 34.19
C SER A 2 -19.00 12.92 33.13
N THR A 3 -17.82 12.59 33.62
CA THR A 3 -16.59 12.37 32.88
C THR A 3 -16.76 11.18 31.95
N THR A 4 -16.64 11.44 30.67
CA THR A 4 -16.53 10.46 29.60
C THR A 4 -15.24 9.68 29.76
N ASP A 5 -15.32 8.53 30.43
CA ASP A 5 -14.33 7.47 30.37
C ASP A 5 -14.50 6.77 28.98
N THR A 6 -13.93 7.36 27.96
CA THR A 6 -13.60 6.64 26.73
C THR A 6 -12.37 5.81 27.04
N ALA A 7 -12.58 4.64 27.66
CA ALA A 7 -11.58 3.61 27.75
C ALA A 7 -11.15 3.25 26.32
N SER A 8 -9.98 3.75 25.93
CA SER A 8 -9.23 3.28 24.76
C SER A 8 -8.97 1.78 24.97
N GLU A 9 -9.86 0.96 24.47
CA GLU A 9 -9.69 -0.48 24.48
C GLU A 9 -8.42 -0.79 23.68
N LYS A 10 -7.32 -1.08 24.37
CA LYS A 10 -6.04 -1.40 23.75
C LYS A 10 -6.25 -2.62 22.86
N ILE A 11 -6.26 -2.41 21.54
CA ILE A 11 -6.37 -3.50 20.57
C ILE A 11 -5.15 -4.41 20.76
N SER A 12 -5.36 -5.57 21.36
CA SER A 12 -4.30 -6.52 21.66
C SER A 12 -3.93 -7.33 20.41
N ILE A 13 -2.64 -7.47 20.11
CA ILE A 13 -2.13 -8.33 19.04
C ILE A 13 -2.17 -9.83 19.47
N SER A 14 -2.42 -10.09 20.76
CA SER A 14 -2.50 -11.45 21.28
C SER A 14 -3.65 -12.22 20.62
N THR A 15 -3.41 -13.42 20.16
CA THR A 15 -4.45 -14.29 19.59
C THR A 15 -5.03 -15.28 20.62
N LYS A 16 -4.66 -15.14 21.91
CA LYS A 16 -5.04 -16.11 22.95
C LYS A 16 -6.55 -16.12 23.23
N ASP A 17 -7.20 -15.01 23.10
CA ASP A 17 -8.63 -14.77 23.29
C ASP A 17 -9.49 -15.08 22.05
N LEU A 18 -8.87 -15.36 20.90
CA LEU A 18 -9.58 -15.81 19.71
C LEU A 18 -9.90 -17.31 19.76
N SER A 19 -10.99 -17.73 19.12
CA SER A 19 -11.33 -19.15 18.99
C SER A 19 -10.20 -19.92 18.29
N ALA A 20 -10.14 -21.23 18.53
CA ALA A 20 -9.15 -22.09 17.86
C ALA A 20 -9.31 -22.04 16.34
N GLU A 21 -10.55 -21.93 15.86
CA GLU A 21 -10.89 -21.83 14.46
C GLU A 21 -10.49 -20.49 13.85
N ASP A 22 -10.71 -19.35 14.56
CA ASP A 22 -10.25 -18.03 14.11
C ASP A 22 -8.72 -18.01 13.97
N ARG A 23 -8.02 -18.60 14.93
CA ARG A 23 -6.56 -18.73 14.87
C ARG A 23 -6.09 -19.56 13.67
N LYS A 24 -6.77 -20.67 13.37
CA LYS A 24 -6.47 -21.51 12.21
C LYS A 24 -6.70 -20.74 10.91
N MET A 25 -7.82 -20.04 10.80
CA MET A 25 -8.17 -19.21 9.65
C MET A 25 -7.14 -18.09 9.42
N LEU A 26 -6.78 -17.33 10.46
CA LEU A 26 -5.79 -16.25 10.36
C LEU A 26 -4.41 -16.76 9.97
N ARG A 27 -3.99 -17.94 10.48
CA ARG A 27 -2.76 -18.60 10.02
C ARG A 27 -2.85 -18.97 8.54
N GLY A 28 -4.00 -19.47 8.08
CA GLY A 28 -4.25 -19.76 6.68
C GLY A 28 -4.10 -18.51 5.82
N ILE A 29 -4.74 -17.39 6.18
CA ILE A 29 -4.61 -16.10 5.48
C ILE A 29 -3.16 -15.65 5.45
N PHE A 30 -2.46 -15.72 6.58
CA PHE A 30 -1.04 -15.35 6.65
C PHE A 30 -0.18 -16.14 5.66
N PHE A 31 -0.27 -17.49 5.66
CA PHE A 31 0.51 -18.31 4.73
C PHE A 31 0.12 -18.14 3.28
N HIS A 32 -1.17 -18.03 2.97
CA HIS A 32 -1.64 -17.78 1.61
C HIS A 32 -1.19 -16.42 1.08
N SER A 33 -1.02 -15.41 1.96
CA SER A 33 -0.59 -14.07 1.57
C SER A 33 0.80 -14.02 0.92
N PHE A 34 1.65 -15.03 1.14
CA PHE A 34 2.96 -15.11 0.47
C PHE A 34 2.84 -15.34 -1.03
N ASN A 35 1.75 -15.94 -1.48
CA ASN A 35 1.51 -16.24 -2.89
C ASN A 35 0.85 -15.06 -3.66
N VAL A 36 0.54 -13.95 -2.99
CA VAL A 36 -0.11 -12.80 -3.64
C VAL A 36 0.68 -12.32 -4.86
N PHE A 37 2.00 -12.24 -4.78
CA PHE A 37 2.84 -11.86 -5.91
C PHE A 37 2.82 -12.85 -7.07
N ALA A 38 2.81 -14.13 -6.78
CA ALA A 38 2.76 -15.16 -7.82
C ALA A 38 1.46 -15.12 -8.64
N HIS A 39 0.39 -14.60 -8.03
CA HIS A 39 -0.92 -14.45 -8.65
C HIS A 39 -1.16 -13.04 -9.24
N TYR A 40 -0.17 -12.18 -9.25
CA TYR A 40 -0.22 -10.91 -10.01
C TYR A 40 -0.18 -11.14 -11.53
N GLY A 41 -0.66 -12.24 -12.03
CA GLY A 41 -0.73 -12.52 -13.47
C GLY A 41 -1.14 -11.26 -14.23
N GLY A 42 -0.20 -10.71 -15.00
CA GLY A 42 -0.31 -9.42 -15.66
C GLY A 42 -1.64 -9.24 -16.38
N GLY A 43 -2.29 -8.12 -16.15
CA GLY A 43 -3.53 -7.80 -16.83
C GLY A 43 -4.50 -6.97 -15.97
N ALA A 44 -5.70 -6.84 -16.50
CA ALA A 44 -6.73 -5.94 -16.02
C ALA A 44 -7.24 -6.19 -14.58
N ARG A 45 -6.92 -7.34 -13.99
CA ARG A 45 -7.41 -7.70 -12.64
C ARG A 45 -6.39 -7.49 -11.51
N GLY A 46 -5.15 -7.10 -11.83
CA GLY A 46 -4.08 -6.91 -10.83
C GLY A 46 -3.91 -8.14 -9.93
N GLY A 47 -3.82 -7.94 -8.63
CA GLY A 47 -3.66 -8.99 -7.62
C GLY A 47 -4.96 -9.63 -7.12
N ALA A 48 -6.10 -9.50 -7.82
CA ALA A 48 -7.39 -10.02 -7.39
C ALA A 48 -7.37 -11.53 -7.10
N SER A 49 -6.77 -12.34 -7.98
CA SER A 49 -6.64 -13.79 -7.77
C SER A 49 -5.81 -14.14 -6.54
N GLY A 50 -4.73 -13.38 -6.31
CA GLY A 50 -3.90 -13.54 -5.12
C GLY A 50 -4.63 -13.14 -3.84
N PHE A 51 -5.45 -12.10 -3.90
CA PHE A 51 -6.31 -11.71 -2.79
C PHE A 51 -7.36 -12.79 -2.49
N MET A 52 -8.10 -13.27 -3.50
CA MET A 52 -9.07 -14.36 -3.34
C MET A 52 -8.43 -15.61 -2.73
N TRP A 53 -7.26 -16.00 -3.22
CA TRP A 53 -6.51 -17.11 -2.64
C TRP A 53 -6.14 -16.87 -1.18
N SER A 54 -5.73 -15.65 -0.85
CA SER A 54 -5.31 -15.31 0.51
C SER A 54 -6.46 -15.35 1.51
N ILE A 55 -7.66 -14.89 1.12
CA ILE A 55 -8.83 -14.89 2.01
C ILE A 55 -9.65 -16.20 1.94
N TRP A 56 -9.27 -17.14 1.07
CA TRP A 56 -9.97 -18.41 0.94
C TRP A 56 -10.28 -19.12 2.27
N PRO A 57 -9.35 -19.18 3.26
CA PRO A 57 -9.64 -19.79 4.54
C PRO A 57 -10.80 -19.15 5.31
N ALA A 58 -11.04 -17.86 5.10
CA ALA A 58 -12.18 -17.15 5.69
C ALA A 58 -13.48 -17.48 4.94
N ILE A 59 -13.44 -17.43 3.61
CA ILE A 59 -14.60 -17.75 2.77
C ILE A 59 -15.05 -19.20 2.98
N GLU A 60 -14.13 -20.14 3.00
CA GLU A 60 -14.45 -21.56 3.26
C GLU A 60 -15.11 -21.78 4.63
N ARG A 61 -14.67 -21.01 5.63
CA ARG A 61 -15.19 -21.11 6.99
C ARG A 61 -16.57 -20.51 7.16
N PHE A 62 -16.80 -19.29 6.63
CA PHE A 62 -18.03 -18.53 6.90
C PHE A 62 -19.17 -18.91 5.95
N TYR A 63 -18.86 -19.49 4.79
CA TYR A 63 -19.85 -19.89 3.81
C TYR A 63 -19.80 -21.41 3.57
N PRO A 64 -20.62 -22.20 4.29
CA PRO A 64 -20.67 -23.65 4.11
C PRO A 64 -21.27 -24.02 2.75
N ASP A 65 -22.19 -23.20 2.22
CA ASP A 65 -22.80 -23.46 0.92
C ASP A 65 -21.90 -23.06 -0.25
N LYS A 66 -21.96 -23.88 -1.32
CA LYS A 66 -21.09 -23.70 -2.51
C LYS A 66 -21.45 -22.45 -3.32
N GLU A 67 -22.73 -22.11 -3.42
CA GLU A 67 -23.19 -20.92 -4.14
C GLU A 67 -22.78 -19.65 -3.40
N GLN A 68 -22.97 -19.61 -2.08
CA GLN A 68 -22.53 -18.48 -1.25
C GLN A 68 -21.01 -18.27 -1.34
N ARG A 69 -20.20 -19.34 -1.36
CA ARG A 69 -18.75 -19.23 -1.59
C ARG A 69 -18.42 -18.64 -2.94
N ARG A 70 -19.11 -19.07 -3.99
CA ARG A 70 -18.94 -18.55 -5.33
C ARG A 70 -19.24 -17.04 -5.38
N ASP A 71 -20.34 -16.60 -4.79
CA ASP A 71 -20.74 -15.21 -4.76
C ASP A 71 -19.71 -14.34 -4.00
N ALA A 72 -19.22 -14.84 -2.86
CA ALA A 72 -18.15 -14.18 -2.12
C ALA A 72 -16.86 -14.07 -2.96
N LEU A 73 -16.47 -15.11 -3.70
CA LEU A 73 -15.30 -15.07 -4.58
C LEU A 73 -15.50 -14.11 -5.75
N VAL A 74 -16.68 -14.05 -6.34
CA VAL A 74 -17.01 -13.11 -7.43
C VAL A 74 -16.87 -11.68 -6.93
N ARG A 75 -17.37 -11.35 -5.73
CA ARG A 75 -17.19 -10.05 -5.07
C ARG A 75 -15.72 -9.68 -4.96
N HIS A 76 -14.86 -10.62 -4.59
CA HIS A 76 -13.43 -10.38 -4.43
C HIS A 76 -12.61 -10.47 -5.73
N SER A 77 -13.24 -10.72 -6.88
CA SER A 77 -12.57 -10.69 -8.19
C SER A 77 -12.26 -9.27 -8.69
N THR A 78 -12.66 -8.25 -7.96
CA THR A 78 -12.37 -6.84 -8.23
C THR A 78 -10.88 -6.55 -8.08
N TRP A 79 -10.41 -5.47 -8.73
CA TRP A 79 -9.02 -5.03 -8.67
C TRP A 79 -8.48 -4.96 -7.24
N TYR A 80 -7.27 -5.48 -7.04
CA TYR A 80 -6.55 -5.40 -5.77
C TYR A 80 -5.07 -5.14 -6.00
N LYS A 81 -4.54 -4.09 -5.37
CA LYS A 81 -3.13 -3.74 -5.44
C LYS A 81 -2.71 -3.05 -4.14
N ILE A 82 -2.15 -3.82 -3.22
CA ILE A 82 -1.50 -3.32 -2.00
C ILE A 82 -0.13 -4.00 -1.91
N THR A 83 0.88 -3.26 -1.43
CA THR A 83 2.20 -3.83 -1.13
C THR A 83 2.04 -5.05 -0.24
N SER A 84 2.49 -6.21 -0.70
CA SER A 84 2.18 -7.50 -0.09
C SER A 84 2.58 -7.63 1.39
N ASN A 85 3.58 -6.86 1.83
CA ASN A 85 4.05 -6.86 3.20
C ASN A 85 3.03 -6.27 4.18
N VAL A 86 2.19 -5.35 3.73
CA VAL A 86 1.17 -4.66 4.53
C VAL A 86 -0.27 -4.99 4.10
N GLY A 87 -0.45 -5.58 2.92
CA GLY A 87 -1.76 -5.92 2.37
C GLY A 87 -2.56 -6.91 3.22
N THR A 88 -1.90 -7.64 4.09
CA THR A 88 -2.52 -8.58 5.03
C THR A 88 -3.44 -7.90 6.05
N PHE A 89 -3.25 -6.59 6.32
CA PHE A 89 -4.22 -5.81 7.09
C PHE A 89 -5.59 -5.78 6.41
N CYS A 90 -5.62 -5.46 5.11
CA CYS A 90 -6.85 -5.47 4.34
C CYS A 90 -7.48 -6.87 4.27
N MET A 91 -6.67 -7.93 4.18
CA MET A 91 -7.16 -9.32 4.19
C MET A 91 -7.82 -9.69 5.52
N GLY A 92 -7.20 -9.33 6.63
CA GLY A 92 -7.76 -9.54 7.97
C GLY A 92 -9.07 -8.76 8.17
N LEU A 93 -9.08 -7.49 7.75
CA LEU A 93 -10.27 -6.63 7.83
C LEU A 93 -11.43 -7.19 7.00
N VAL A 94 -11.17 -7.55 5.75
CA VAL A 94 -12.18 -8.14 4.87
C VAL A 94 -12.67 -9.49 5.40
N ALA A 95 -11.80 -10.33 5.98
CA ALA A 95 -12.21 -11.58 6.61
C ALA A 95 -13.19 -11.34 7.78
N SER A 96 -13.00 -10.26 8.53
CA SER A 96 -13.94 -9.87 9.58
C SER A 96 -15.28 -9.38 9.01
N MET A 97 -15.25 -8.59 7.93
CA MET A 97 -16.47 -8.14 7.25
C MET A 97 -17.25 -9.30 6.65
N GLU A 98 -16.57 -10.29 6.06
CA GLU A 98 -17.23 -11.50 5.54
C GLU A 98 -17.82 -12.37 6.66
N LYS A 99 -17.25 -12.34 7.86
CA LYS A 99 -17.88 -12.97 9.03
C LYS A 99 -19.20 -12.31 9.40
N GLU A 100 -19.24 -10.98 9.42
CA GLU A 100 -20.47 -10.20 9.66
C GLU A 100 -21.49 -10.44 8.56
N ASN A 101 -21.07 -10.36 7.30
CA ASN A 101 -21.93 -10.61 6.15
C ASN A 101 -22.55 -12.03 6.14
N ALA A 102 -21.84 -13.01 6.65
CA ALA A 102 -22.37 -14.36 6.78
C ALA A 102 -23.37 -14.52 7.96
N ALA A 103 -23.30 -13.64 8.95
CA ALA A 103 -24.17 -13.67 10.13
C ALA A 103 -25.42 -12.81 9.96
N GLU A 104 -25.33 -11.68 9.22
CA GLU A 104 -26.37 -10.67 9.08
C GLU A 104 -26.91 -10.62 7.65
N PRO A 105 -28.19 -11.03 7.40
CA PRO A 105 -28.79 -11.06 6.06
C PRO A 105 -28.83 -9.69 5.37
N ASP A 106 -28.99 -8.62 6.16
CA ASP A 106 -29.13 -7.23 5.68
C ASP A 106 -27.77 -6.50 5.58
N PHE A 107 -26.65 -7.22 5.68
CA PHE A 107 -25.31 -6.61 5.58
C PHE A 107 -25.07 -6.02 4.17
N ASP A 108 -24.64 -4.76 4.11
CA ASP A 108 -24.27 -4.13 2.85
C ASP A 108 -22.94 -4.66 2.31
N THR A 109 -23.02 -5.59 1.38
CA THR A 109 -21.86 -6.20 0.73
C THR A 109 -21.00 -5.21 -0.05
N HIS A 110 -21.57 -4.07 -0.53
CA HIS A 110 -20.82 -3.03 -1.21
C HIS A 110 -19.83 -2.32 -0.29
N SER A 111 -20.09 -2.32 1.03
CA SER A 111 -19.16 -1.76 2.01
C SER A 111 -17.81 -2.48 2.00
N ILE A 112 -17.78 -3.79 1.73
CA ILE A 112 -16.56 -4.60 1.67
C ILE A 112 -15.65 -4.11 0.54
N ASP A 113 -16.19 -3.93 -0.66
CA ASP A 113 -15.43 -3.44 -1.81
C ASP A 113 -14.99 -1.98 -1.61
N SER A 114 -15.82 -1.15 -1.02
CA SER A 114 -15.51 0.26 -0.73
C SER A 114 -14.35 0.39 0.24
N VAL A 115 -14.36 -0.37 1.33
CA VAL A 115 -13.26 -0.41 2.32
C VAL A 115 -11.98 -0.96 1.69
N LYS A 116 -12.06 -2.06 0.95
CA LYS A 116 -10.93 -2.64 0.22
C LYS A 116 -10.31 -1.62 -0.74
N ALA A 117 -11.13 -0.92 -1.52
CA ALA A 117 -10.67 0.09 -2.46
C ALA A 117 -10.01 1.30 -1.76
N SER A 118 -10.61 1.79 -0.67
CA SER A 118 -10.10 2.95 0.08
C SER A 118 -8.74 2.69 0.74
N LEU A 119 -8.47 1.44 1.13
CA LEU A 119 -7.20 1.05 1.74
C LEU A 119 -6.05 0.87 0.73
N MET A 120 -6.35 0.68 -0.56
CA MET A 120 -5.30 0.37 -1.54
C MET A 120 -4.24 1.47 -1.65
N GLY A 121 -4.64 2.73 -1.74
CA GLY A 121 -3.72 3.85 -1.84
C GLY A 121 -2.85 4.03 -0.59
N PRO A 122 -3.45 4.29 0.58
CA PRO A 122 -2.70 4.51 1.83
C PRO A 122 -1.77 3.35 2.19
N MET A 123 -2.27 2.11 2.12
CA MET A 123 -1.47 0.94 2.50
C MET A 123 -0.35 0.66 1.50
N SER A 124 -0.56 0.89 0.20
CA SER A 124 0.53 0.78 -0.78
C SER A 124 1.59 1.84 -0.54
N GLY A 125 1.21 3.10 -0.32
CA GLY A 125 2.15 4.18 -0.06
C GLY A 125 3.04 3.90 1.16
N ILE A 126 2.44 3.48 2.28
CA ILE A 126 3.16 3.11 3.50
C ILE A 126 4.05 1.89 3.24
N GLY A 127 3.51 0.85 2.61
CA GLY A 127 4.23 -0.39 2.34
C GLY A 127 5.43 -0.19 1.42
N ASP A 128 5.27 0.58 0.35
CA ASP A 128 6.34 0.87 -0.60
C ASP A 128 7.43 1.74 0.05
N ALA A 129 7.05 2.77 0.81
CA ALA A 129 8.03 3.61 1.49
C ALA A 129 8.88 2.80 2.48
N ILE A 130 8.27 1.95 3.30
CA ILE A 130 8.97 1.20 4.35
C ILE A 130 9.75 0.01 3.73
N PHE A 131 9.07 -0.86 2.97
CA PHE A 131 9.67 -2.12 2.53
C PHE A 131 10.54 -1.97 1.28
N TRP A 132 10.08 -1.19 0.30
CA TRP A 132 10.84 -0.99 -0.94
C TRP A 132 11.86 0.15 -0.82
N GLY A 133 11.47 1.25 -0.16
CA GLY A 133 12.31 2.43 -0.01
C GLY A 133 13.37 2.32 1.08
N VAL A 134 13.11 1.64 2.17
CA VAL A 134 14.02 1.59 3.34
C VAL A 134 14.57 0.20 3.59
N ILE A 135 13.73 -0.76 3.98
CA ILE A 135 14.21 -2.08 4.47
C ILE A 135 14.97 -2.82 3.37
N ARG A 136 14.46 -2.82 2.14
CA ARG A 136 15.12 -3.48 1.00
C ARG A 136 16.45 -2.83 0.67
N VAL A 137 16.54 -1.51 0.72
CA VAL A 137 17.78 -0.78 0.43
C VAL A 137 18.84 -1.09 1.50
N ILE A 138 18.46 -1.07 2.78
CA ILE A 138 19.36 -1.45 3.87
C ILE A 138 19.82 -2.90 3.70
N ALA A 139 18.91 -3.84 3.47
CA ALA A 139 19.24 -5.24 3.28
C ALA A 139 20.20 -5.45 2.11
N ALA A 140 19.97 -4.77 0.98
CA ALA A 140 20.83 -4.85 -0.20
C ALA A 140 22.23 -4.26 0.08
N SER A 141 22.30 -3.11 0.73
CA SER A 141 23.57 -2.46 1.06
C SER A 141 24.43 -3.33 1.99
N VAL A 142 23.83 -3.90 3.04
CA VAL A 142 24.53 -4.81 3.95
C VAL A 142 24.95 -6.10 3.23
N GLY A 143 24.04 -6.68 2.42
CA GLY A 143 24.34 -7.87 1.64
C GLY A 143 25.50 -7.67 0.68
N MET A 144 25.53 -6.56 -0.06
CA MET A 144 26.61 -6.21 -0.98
C MET A 144 27.94 -5.97 -0.24
N ALA A 145 27.91 -5.26 0.89
CA ALA A 145 29.12 -5.02 1.69
C ALA A 145 29.77 -6.32 2.19
N LEU A 146 28.95 -7.30 2.60
CA LEU A 146 29.44 -8.61 3.04
C LEU A 146 29.97 -9.48 1.87
N CYS A 147 29.38 -9.34 0.68
CA CYS A 147 29.85 -10.06 -0.50
C CYS A 147 31.17 -9.50 -1.06
N SER A 148 31.37 -8.17 -0.99
CA SER A 148 32.49 -7.50 -1.64
C SER A 148 33.87 -7.88 -1.03
N GLN A 149 33.92 -8.34 0.21
CA GLN A 149 35.18 -8.65 0.89
C GLN A 149 35.74 -10.00 0.47
N ASN A 150 34.98 -11.06 0.28
CA ASN A 150 35.47 -12.40 -0.01
C ASN A 150 34.52 -13.27 -0.86
N GLY A 151 33.53 -12.70 -1.55
CA GLY A 151 32.51 -13.49 -2.26
C GLY A 151 31.65 -14.37 -1.32
N SER A 152 31.53 -13.95 -0.06
CA SER A 152 30.92 -14.73 1.00
C SER A 152 29.41 -14.92 0.80
N LEU A 153 28.93 -16.15 1.02
CA LEU A 153 27.49 -16.47 1.06
C LEU A 153 26.75 -15.78 2.23
N LEU A 154 27.47 -15.17 3.17
CA LEU A 154 26.86 -14.39 4.25
C LEU A 154 26.08 -13.17 3.73
N GLY A 155 26.48 -12.60 2.59
CA GLY A 155 25.76 -11.45 2.00
C GLY A 155 24.32 -11.78 1.61
N PRO A 156 24.06 -12.78 0.76
CA PRO A 156 22.70 -13.23 0.45
C PRO A 156 21.88 -13.65 1.67
N ILE A 157 22.52 -14.35 2.63
CA ILE A 157 21.82 -14.76 3.86
C ILE A 157 21.41 -13.52 4.68
N ALA A 158 22.33 -12.56 4.87
CA ALA A 158 22.03 -11.31 5.57
C ALA A 158 20.89 -10.54 4.90
N PHE A 159 20.92 -10.43 3.56
CA PHE A 159 19.85 -9.80 2.78
C PHE A 159 18.50 -10.46 3.06
N LEU A 160 18.44 -11.78 2.99
CA LEU A 160 17.20 -12.54 3.20
C LEU A 160 16.68 -12.36 4.63
N LEU A 161 17.54 -12.39 5.65
CA LEU A 161 17.13 -12.24 7.04
C LEU A 161 16.66 -10.80 7.33
N ILE A 162 17.43 -9.80 6.92
CA ILE A 162 17.10 -8.38 7.17
C ILE A 162 15.77 -7.99 6.50
N TYR A 163 15.48 -8.53 5.31
CA TYR A 163 14.26 -8.22 4.61
C TYR A 163 13.06 -9.06 5.10
N ASN A 164 13.25 -10.37 5.24
CA ASN A 164 12.11 -11.27 5.47
C ASN A 164 11.63 -11.30 6.93
N ILE A 165 12.51 -11.13 7.92
CA ILE A 165 12.09 -11.14 9.33
C ILE A 165 11.09 -10.01 9.62
N PRO A 166 11.39 -8.73 9.31
CA PRO A 166 10.40 -7.65 9.47
C PRO A 166 9.16 -7.87 8.63
N SER A 167 9.29 -8.39 7.40
CA SER A 167 8.17 -8.68 6.51
C SER A 167 7.20 -9.70 7.12
N TRP A 168 7.70 -10.80 7.67
CA TRP A 168 6.87 -11.85 8.26
C TRP A 168 6.18 -11.37 9.54
N ILE A 169 6.90 -10.66 10.40
CA ILE A 169 6.33 -10.06 11.61
C ILE A 169 5.20 -9.09 11.24
N THR A 170 5.46 -8.18 10.32
CA THR A 170 4.46 -7.20 9.87
C THR A 170 3.23 -7.88 9.27
N ARG A 171 3.41 -8.86 8.40
CA ARG A 171 2.29 -9.62 7.80
C ARG A 171 1.42 -10.27 8.87
N TRP A 172 2.02 -10.94 9.85
CA TRP A 172 1.28 -11.59 10.91
C TRP A 172 0.53 -10.59 11.78
N VAL A 173 1.24 -9.59 12.27
CA VAL A 173 0.67 -8.52 13.11
C VAL A 173 -0.49 -7.84 12.42
N LEU A 174 -0.31 -7.44 11.16
CA LEU A 174 -1.33 -6.75 10.39
C LEU A 174 -2.53 -7.66 10.02
N THR A 175 -2.33 -8.96 9.81
CA THR A 175 -3.44 -9.91 9.63
C THR A 175 -4.34 -9.94 10.87
N VAL A 176 -3.73 -10.09 12.04
CA VAL A 176 -4.47 -10.15 13.33
C VAL A 176 -5.12 -8.81 13.64
N LEU A 177 -4.37 -7.71 13.45
CA LEU A 177 -4.85 -6.35 13.69
C LEU A 177 -6.05 -6.02 12.79
N GLY A 178 -5.95 -6.32 11.48
CA GLY A 178 -7.03 -6.09 10.54
C GLY A 178 -8.30 -6.83 10.92
N TYR A 179 -8.19 -8.11 11.28
CA TYR A 179 -9.33 -8.92 11.72
C TYR A 179 -9.98 -8.37 12.99
N ARG A 180 -9.18 -7.94 13.97
CA ARG A 180 -9.70 -7.39 15.22
C ARG A 180 -10.31 -6.01 15.06
N VAL A 181 -9.64 -5.14 14.32
CA VAL A 181 -10.19 -3.81 14.00
C VAL A 181 -11.50 -3.98 13.26
N GLY A 182 -11.56 -4.92 12.31
CA GLY A 182 -12.77 -5.21 11.56
C GLY A 182 -13.93 -5.61 12.47
N SER A 183 -13.75 -6.59 13.36
CA SER A 183 -14.82 -7.12 14.21
C SER A 183 -15.35 -6.12 15.24
N SER A 184 -14.52 -5.23 15.77
CA SER A 184 -14.94 -4.26 16.78
C SER A 184 -15.32 -2.90 16.19
N PHE A 185 -14.74 -2.55 15.05
CA PHE A 185 -14.86 -1.23 14.44
C PHE A 185 -16.02 -1.15 13.43
N ILE A 186 -16.25 -2.22 12.68
CA ILE A 186 -17.29 -2.25 11.65
C ILE A 186 -18.66 -2.23 12.28
N THR A 187 -18.91 -3.03 13.32
CA THR A 187 -20.16 -3.01 14.04
C THR A 187 -20.50 -1.60 14.56
N LYS A 188 -19.52 -0.94 15.23
CA LYS A 188 -19.72 0.41 15.75
C LYS A 188 -19.90 1.46 14.64
N ILE A 189 -19.18 1.37 13.53
CA ILE A 189 -19.30 2.31 12.41
C ILE A 189 -20.61 2.11 11.65
N TYR A 190 -21.02 0.86 11.48
CA TYR A 190 -22.27 0.55 10.80
C TYR A 190 -23.47 1.08 11.59
N GLU A 191 -23.51 0.80 12.89
CA GLU A 191 -24.55 1.31 13.80
C GLU A 191 -24.56 2.84 13.89
N SER A 192 -23.42 3.49 13.77
CA SER A 192 -23.31 4.96 13.84
C SER A 192 -23.48 5.69 12.51
N GLY A 193 -23.60 4.98 11.37
CA GLY A 193 -23.71 5.58 10.04
C GLY A 193 -22.41 6.28 9.56
N LEU A 194 -21.29 6.09 10.24
CA LEU A 194 -20.03 6.79 9.96
C LEU A 194 -19.23 6.21 8.79
N MET A 195 -19.71 5.16 8.12
CA MET A 195 -19.01 4.50 7.01
C MET A 195 -18.60 5.48 5.89
N GLY A 196 -19.47 6.42 5.55
CA GLY A 196 -19.16 7.47 4.58
C GLY A 196 -18.00 8.38 4.99
N ILE A 197 -17.89 8.67 6.28
CA ILE A 197 -16.78 9.49 6.84
C ILE A 197 -15.48 8.73 6.74
N VAL A 198 -15.46 7.45 7.12
CA VAL A 198 -14.26 6.58 7.03
C VAL A 198 -13.77 6.47 5.59
N THR A 199 -14.67 6.23 4.64
CA THR A 199 -14.33 6.16 3.21
C THR A 199 -13.74 7.50 2.72
N LYS A 200 -14.32 8.63 3.12
CA LYS A 200 -13.84 9.96 2.75
C LYS A 200 -12.46 10.25 3.35
N LEU A 201 -12.24 9.95 4.63
CA LEU A 201 -10.95 10.12 5.29
C LEU A 201 -9.88 9.24 4.66
N SER A 202 -10.17 7.96 4.41
CA SER A 202 -9.24 7.02 3.77
C SER A 202 -8.86 7.49 2.36
N SER A 203 -9.83 7.97 1.57
CA SER A 203 -9.56 8.53 0.24
C SER A 203 -8.69 9.78 0.30
N THR A 204 -8.95 10.67 1.28
CA THR A 204 -8.14 11.88 1.47
C THR A 204 -6.70 11.53 1.84
N LEU A 205 -6.51 10.59 2.77
CA LEU A 205 -5.17 10.08 3.14
C LEU A 205 -4.48 9.44 1.94
N GLY A 206 -5.20 8.67 1.13
CA GLY A 206 -4.68 8.09 -0.11
C GLY A 206 -4.16 9.14 -1.08
N LEU A 207 -4.92 10.20 -1.29
CA LEU A 207 -4.50 11.32 -2.15
C LEU A 207 -3.29 12.06 -1.58
N LEU A 208 -3.23 12.30 -0.28
CA LEU A 208 -2.06 12.90 0.39
C LEU A 208 -0.82 12.03 0.21
N MET A 209 -0.93 10.71 0.38
CA MET A 209 0.18 9.78 0.19
C MET A 209 0.66 9.74 -1.27
N ILE A 210 -0.26 9.74 -2.24
CA ILE A 210 0.09 9.82 -3.67
C ILE A 210 0.84 11.12 -3.96
N GLY A 211 0.38 12.25 -3.41
CA GLY A 211 1.06 13.53 -3.54
C GLY A 211 2.47 13.51 -2.93
N ALA A 212 2.63 12.96 -1.73
CA ALA A 212 3.93 12.81 -1.08
C ALA A 212 4.89 11.91 -1.87
N MET A 213 4.39 10.80 -2.42
CA MET A 213 5.17 9.91 -3.29
C MET A 213 5.59 10.62 -4.58
N ALA A 214 4.69 11.35 -5.24
CA ALA A 214 5.02 12.13 -6.43
C ALA A 214 6.13 13.14 -6.14
N ALA A 215 6.05 13.87 -5.04
CA ALA A 215 7.10 14.80 -4.61
C ALA A 215 8.43 14.12 -4.28
N SER A 216 8.41 12.87 -3.81
CA SER A 216 9.63 12.12 -3.46
C SER A 216 10.31 11.50 -4.67
N PHE A 217 9.56 11.04 -5.67
CA PHE A 217 10.09 10.32 -6.83
C PHE A 217 10.37 11.23 -8.03
N VAL A 218 9.57 12.27 -8.25
CA VAL A 218 9.79 13.22 -9.32
C VAL A 218 10.78 14.27 -8.83
N LYS A 219 12.05 14.09 -9.13
CA LYS A 219 13.12 15.05 -8.79
C LYS A 219 13.57 15.78 -10.05
N PHE A 220 13.75 17.07 -9.92
CA PHE A 220 14.33 17.92 -10.94
C PHE A 220 15.34 18.84 -10.27
N ASN A 221 16.59 18.78 -10.70
CA ASN A 221 17.66 19.65 -10.23
C ASN A 221 18.18 20.46 -11.42
N CYS A 222 17.94 21.76 -11.43
CA CYS A 222 18.45 22.63 -12.47
C CYS A 222 19.96 22.86 -12.28
N ALA A 223 20.76 22.39 -13.23
CA ALA A 223 22.22 22.53 -13.21
C ALA A 223 22.70 23.89 -13.75
N ILE A 224 21.80 24.74 -14.25
CA ILE A 224 22.15 26.04 -14.80
C ILE A 224 22.62 26.97 -13.67
N SER A 225 23.82 27.51 -13.81
CA SER A 225 24.40 28.53 -12.92
C SER A 225 24.51 29.87 -13.63
N ILE A 226 24.22 30.94 -12.89
CA ILE A 226 24.41 32.32 -13.38
C ILE A 226 25.78 32.78 -12.86
N PRO A 227 26.75 33.10 -13.79
CA PRO A 227 28.03 33.64 -13.37
C PRO A 227 27.82 35.02 -12.74
N MET A 228 28.36 35.25 -11.57
CA MET A 228 28.36 36.56 -10.91
C MET A 228 29.70 37.27 -11.17
N PRO A 229 29.70 38.60 -11.39
CA PRO A 229 30.93 39.35 -11.61
C PRO A 229 31.90 39.34 -10.43
N GLU A 230 31.38 39.25 -9.20
CA GLU A 230 32.11 39.11 -7.95
C GLU A 230 31.38 38.08 -7.06
N GLY A 231 31.95 36.87 -6.92
CA GLY A 231 31.42 35.80 -6.08
C GLY A 231 31.25 34.46 -6.77
N ASP A 232 30.80 33.46 -6.02
CA ASP A 232 30.51 32.12 -6.54
C ASP A 232 29.27 32.12 -7.45
N PRO A 233 29.27 31.29 -8.52
CA PRO A 233 28.12 31.21 -9.43
C PRO A 233 26.86 30.72 -8.70
N VAL A 234 25.77 31.43 -8.86
CA VAL A 234 24.51 31.10 -8.17
C VAL A 234 23.69 30.15 -9.03
N MET A 235 23.31 29.03 -8.44
CA MET A 235 22.44 28.04 -9.11
C MET A 235 21.00 28.54 -9.18
N ILE A 236 20.37 28.44 -10.35
CA ILE A 236 18.94 28.78 -10.55
C ILE A 236 18.05 27.94 -9.63
N GLN A 237 18.45 26.71 -9.35
CA GLN A 237 17.74 25.83 -8.42
C GLN A 237 17.51 26.46 -7.04
N THR A 238 18.49 27.20 -6.52
CA THR A 238 18.37 27.87 -5.21
C THR A 238 17.25 28.92 -5.18
N TYR A 239 17.08 29.65 -6.27
CA TYR A 239 15.96 30.61 -6.38
C TYR A 239 14.60 29.91 -6.52
N LEU A 240 14.55 28.83 -7.34
CA LEU A 240 13.33 28.05 -7.50
C LEU A 240 12.87 27.43 -6.18
N ASP A 241 13.80 26.90 -5.40
CA ASP A 241 13.50 26.29 -4.11
C ASP A 241 13.13 27.32 -3.03
N THR A 242 13.58 28.57 -3.17
CA THR A 242 13.18 29.67 -2.30
C THR A 242 11.74 30.10 -2.54
N ILE A 243 11.26 30.03 -3.80
CA ILE A 243 9.86 30.35 -4.15
C ILE A 243 8.92 29.21 -3.75
N PHE A 244 9.23 28.02 -4.20
CA PHE A 244 8.45 26.82 -3.88
C PHE A 244 9.26 25.55 -4.14
N ILE A 245 9.56 24.82 -3.10
CA ILE A 245 10.32 23.57 -3.18
C ILE A 245 9.54 22.56 -4.07
N GLY A 246 10.18 22.09 -5.13
CA GLY A 246 9.58 21.10 -6.03
C GLY A 246 8.48 21.63 -6.97
N LEU A 247 8.48 22.93 -7.29
CA LEU A 247 7.51 23.55 -8.20
C LEU A 247 7.48 22.86 -9.57
N ILE A 248 8.66 22.62 -10.18
CA ILE A 248 8.77 21.98 -11.48
C ILE A 248 8.26 20.54 -11.47
N PRO A 249 8.68 19.68 -10.53
CA PRO A 249 8.08 18.37 -10.33
C PRO A 249 6.56 18.38 -10.17
N LEU A 250 6.03 19.33 -9.41
CA LEU A 250 4.58 19.46 -9.21
C LEU A 250 3.86 19.80 -10.52
N LEU A 251 4.30 20.83 -11.23
CA LEU A 251 3.71 21.25 -12.49
C LEU A 251 3.77 20.15 -13.55
N TYR A 252 4.89 19.44 -13.61
CA TYR A 252 5.07 18.30 -14.49
C TYR A 252 4.09 17.17 -14.18
N THR A 253 3.97 16.79 -12.90
CA THR A 253 3.03 15.75 -12.45
C THR A 253 1.58 16.13 -12.76
N LEU A 254 1.19 17.39 -12.51
CA LEU A 254 -0.15 17.90 -12.85
C LEU A 254 -0.39 17.93 -14.36
N GLY A 255 0.63 18.24 -15.16
CA GLY A 255 0.57 18.15 -16.61
C GLY A 255 0.30 16.73 -17.10
N CYS A 256 1.05 15.74 -16.61
CA CYS A 256 0.82 14.33 -16.90
C CYS A 256 -0.58 13.87 -16.46
N PHE A 257 -1.03 14.29 -15.28
CA PHE A 257 -2.38 14.01 -14.79
C PHE A 257 -3.47 14.57 -15.71
N LYS A 258 -3.30 15.81 -16.19
CA LYS A 258 -4.23 16.45 -17.13
C LYS A 258 -4.30 15.69 -18.46
N LEU A 259 -3.17 15.18 -18.96
CA LEU A 259 -3.11 14.36 -20.17
C LEU A 259 -3.81 13.01 -19.97
N LEU A 260 -3.60 12.36 -18.82
CA LEU A 260 -4.29 11.11 -18.45
C LEU A 260 -5.82 11.32 -18.37
N LYS A 261 -6.27 12.44 -17.81
CA LYS A 261 -7.70 12.79 -17.73
C LYS A 261 -8.34 12.99 -19.10
N LYS A 262 -7.56 13.34 -20.14
CA LYS A 262 -8.01 13.45 -21.54
C LYS A 262 -8.05 12.10 -22.28
N ASN A 263 -7.94 10.97 -21.57
CA ASN A 263 -7.86 9.62 -22.17
C ASN A 263 -6.67 9.42 -23.15
N THR A 264 -5.60 10.18 -22.97
CA THR A 264 -4.37 9.97 -23.73
C THR A 264 -3.77 8.61 -23.35
N ASN A 265 -3.32 7.85 -24.34
CA ASN A 265 -2.70 6.55 -24.08
C ASN A 265 -1.45 6.73 -23.20
N VAL A 266 -1.41 5.97 -22.10
CA VAL A 266 -0.32 6.03 -21.09
C VAL A 266 1.05 5.81 -21.72
N ASN A 267 1.16 4.96 -22.74
CA ASN A 267 2.43 4.67 -23.40
C ASN A 267 3.04 5.92 -24.06
N TRP A 268 2.21 6.80 -24.65
CA TRP A 268 2.70 8.06 -25.23
C TRP A 268 3.18 9.04 -24.16
N ILE A 269 2.54 9.04 -22.98
CA ILE A 269 2.99 9.87 -21.87
C ILE A 269 4.35 9.37 -21.36
N ILE A 270 4.53 8.04 -21.23
CA ILE A 270 5.80 7.44 -20.81
C ILE A 270 6.91 7.78 -21.83
N ILE A 271 6.66 7.57 -23.11
CA ILE A 271 7.63 7.89 -24.17
C ILE A 271 7.97 9.38 -24.16
N GLY A 272 6.96 10.24 -24.05
CA GLY A 272 7.16 11.68 -23.96
C GLY A 272 8.01 12.09 -22.76
N THR A 273 7.78 11.48 -21.58
CA THR A 273 8.58 11.68 -20.37
C THR A 273 10.03 11.27 -20.59
N MET A 274 10.26 10.12 -21.21
CA MET A 274 11.62 9.64 -21.50
C MET A 274 12.36 10.57 -22.47
N ILE A 275 11.68 11.06 -23.50
CA ILE A 275 12.25 12.01 -24.47
C ILE A 275 12.59 13.34 -23.78
N ILE A 276 11.69 13.88 -22.95
CA ILE A 276 11.93 15.11 -22.19
C ILE A 276 13.14 14.94 -21.27
N GLY A 277 13.22 13.85 -20.51
CA GLY A 277 14.36 13.57 -19.63
C GLY A 277 15.68 13.45 -20.40
N LEU A 278 15.66 12.76 -21.56
CA LEU A 278 16.84 12.62 -22.42
C LEU A 278 17.31 13.97 -22.96
N VAL A 279 16.40 14.80 -23.45
CA VAL A 279 16.72 16.14 -23.99
C VAL A 279 17.28 17.03 -22.89
N LEU A 280 16.67 17.06 -21.70
CA LEU A 280 17.15 17.86 -20.57
C LEU A 280 18.53 17.40 -20.11
N GLY A 281 18.78 16.10 -20.04
CA GLY A 281 20.11 15.56 -19.71
C GLY A 281 21.17 15.87 -20.78
N LEU A 282 20.84 15.76 -22.07
CA LEU A 282 21.78 16.08 -23.16
C LEU A 282 22.10 17.59 -23.25
N THR A 283 21.16 18.45 -22.89
CA THR A 283 21.38 19.91 -22.87
C THR A 283 22.12 20.40 -21.64
N GLY A 284 22.36 19.54 -20.65
CA GLY A 284 23.03 19.91 -19.40
C GLY A 284 22.18 20.83 -18.50
N ILE A 285 20.88 20.89 -18.71
CA ILE A 285 19.96 21.70 -17.92
C ILE A 285 19.61 21.00 -16.58
N CYS A 286 19.65 19.66 -16.57
CA CYS A 286 19.25 18.83 -15.44
C CYS A 286 20.25 17.69 -15.25
#